data_1ce23a0f611a0dbdc0125937e07b8f18
#
_entry.id   1ce23a0f611a0dbdc0125937e07b8f18
#
_cell.length_a   1.000
_cell.length_b   1.000
_cell.length_c   1.000
_cell.angle_alpha   90.00
_cell.angle_beta   90.00
_cell.angle_gamma   90.00
#
_symmetry.space_group_name_H-M   'P 1'
#
loop_
_entity.id
_entity.type
_entity.pdbx_description
1 polymer ?
#
loop_
_entity_poly.entity_id
_entity_poly.type
_entity_poly.pdbx_seq_one_letter_code
_entity_poly.pdbx_strand_id
1 'polypeptide(L)'
;MRHQSELSYRRRINRVVAHVHAHLACDLEGGTLADIAAMSRFHFHRVFSAMTGMTPAQYVLRMRLAAAVEALRGGSEPVGQIALDCGFDGGTSLARALRREFGLSPSAVRAALVDPRLALPVVASPQPSRRKTMLEPTFRNLPERQLLCATERGAIDNDMSAAAQRAFGRLFPAVQALGLGDRQTACLAICPDEIKGFDNPDARFIAAVAFSGPVPDLSGVDRIDCQAIPAGRWAVFRHTGPYDTLWQTWRAIYRDWVPSAPVELRDAAPFEDYVNDASQVPAEALITDIHIPVR
;
A
#
# COMPACT_ATOMS: atom_id res chain seq x y z
N MET A 1 -16.95 -11.42 -19.10
CA MET A 1 -15.75 -10.64 -18.83
C MET A 1 -15.49 -10.42 -17.34
N ARG A 2 -16.42 -9.87 -16.52
CA ARG A 2 -16.20 -9.62 -15.06
C ARG A 2 -15.72 -10.85 -14.26
N HIS A 3 -16.34 -12.00 -14.46
CA HIS A 3 -15.96 -13.24 -13.78
C HIS A 3 -14.56 -13.75 -14.17
N GLN A 4 -14.11 -13.47 -15.37
CA GLN A 4 -12.80 -13.87 -15.89
C GLN A 4 -11.67 -13.03 -15.29
N SER A 5 -11.90 -11.73 -15.05
CA SER A 5 -10.95 -10.84 -14.37
C SER A 5 -10.76 -11.22 -12.90
N GLU A 6 -11.87 -11.48 -12.16
CA GLU A 6 -11.79 -11.91 -10.75
C GLU A 6 -11.02 -13.23 -10.61
N LEU A 7 -11.28 -14.21 -11.47
CA LEU A 7 -10.53 -15.47 -11.51
C LEU A 7 -9.04 -15.26 -11.82
N SER A 8 -8.72 -14.28 -12.69
CA SER A 8 -7.34 -13.93 -13.01
C SER A 8 -6.60 -13.36 -11.80
N TYR A 9 -7.17 -12.38 -11.09
CA TYR A 9 -6.56 -11.83 -9.88
C TYR A 9 -6.42 -12.87 -8.77
N ARG A 10 -7.44 -13.70 -8.54
CA ARG A 10 -7.37 -14.81 -7.57
C ARG A 10 -6.23 -15.79 -7.90
N ARG A 11 -6.07 -16.17 -9.18
CA ARG A 11 -4.98 -17.05 -9.61
C ARG A 11 -3.60 -16.43 -9.38
N ARG A 12 -3.45 -15.13 -9.65
CA ARG A 12 -2.21 -14.40 -9.42
C ARG A 12 -1.86 -14.35 -7.93
N ILE A 13 -2.82 -14.01 -7.07
CA ILE A 13 -2.60 -13.98 -5.61
C ILE A 13 -2.36 -15.39 -5.05
N ASN A 14 -3.11 -16.41 -5.47
CA ASN A 14 -2.88 -17.78 -5.04
C ASN A 14 -1.48 -18.29 -5.42
N ARG A 15 -0.92 -17.86 -6.55
CA ARG A 15 0.46 -18.18 -6.96
C ARG A 15 1.47 -17.59 -5.99
N VAL A 16 1.27 -16.32 -5.56
CA VAL A 16 2.10 -15.70 -4.53
C VAL A 16 1.97 -16.43 -3.20
N VAL A 17 0.76 -16.73 -2.77
CA VAL A 17 0.51 -17.49 -1.53
C VAL A 17 1.23 -18.83 -1.57
N ALA A 18 1.10 -19.61 -2.64
CA ALA A 18 1.79 -20.88 -2.82
C ALA A 18 3.32 -20.72 -2.79
N HIS A 19 3.84 -19.66 -3.44
CA HIS A 19 5.27 -19.37 -3.43
C HIS A 19 5.78 -19.03 -2.02
N VAL A 20 5.06 -18.19 -1.27
CA VAL A 20 5.42 -17.86 0.12
C VAL A 20 5.51 -19.12 0.98
N HIS A 21 4.51 -20.01 0.89
CA HIS A 21 4.51 -21.26 1.64
C HIS A 21 5.67 -22.19 1.29
N ALA A 22 6.10 -22.21 0.03
CA ALA A 22 7.19 -23.07 -0.43
C ALA A 22 8.59 -22.50 -0.14
N HIS A 23 8.72 -21.19 0.15
CA HIS A 23 10.01 -20.50 0.16
C HIS A 23 10.19 -19.59 1.38
N LEU A 24 9.71 -19.99 2.57
CA LEU A 24 9.74 -19.15 3.78
C LEU A 24 11.14 -18.68 4.18
N ALA A 25 12.17 -19.50 3.92
CA ALA A 25 13.56 -19.14 4.21
C ALA A 25 14.19 -18.18 3.20
N CYS A 26 13.54 -17.97 2.04
CA CYS A 26 14.07 -17.10 1.00
C CYS A 26 13.72 -15.63 1.24
N ASP A 27 14.34 -14.75 0.42
CA ASP A 27 13.92 -13.36 0.36
C ASP A 27 12.55 -13.25 -0.33
N LEU A 28 11.58 -12.74 0.41
CA LEU A 28 10.19 -12.55 0.01
C LEU A 28 9.82 -11.07 0.01
N GLU A 29 10.70 -10.24 -0.56
CA GLU A 29 10.43 -8.81 -0.71
C GLU A 29 9.22 -8.54 -1.62
N GLY A 30 8.58 -7.39 -1.37
CA GLY A 30 7.38 -6.98 -2.09
C GLY A 30 7.56 -6.90 -3.61
N GLY A 31 8.77 -6.55 -4.09
CA GLY A 31 9.12 -6.55 -5.52
C GLY A 31 9.07 -7.95 -6.13
N THR A 32 9.76 -8.91 -5.52
CA THR A 32 9.76 -10.32 -5.94
C THR A 32 8.35 -10.90 -5.98
N LEU A 33 7.55 -10.62 -4.94
CA LEU A 33 6.17 -11.11 -4.87
C LEU A 33 5.26 -10.46 -5.93
N ALA A 34 5.50 -9.19 -6.27
CA ALA A 34 4.79 -8.50 -7.35
C ALA A 34 5.09 -9.11 -8.72
N ASP A 35 6.35 -9.48 -8.98
CA ASP A 35 6.77 -10.16 -10.21
C ASP A 35 6.10 -11.52 -10.34
N ILE A 36 6.04 -12.31 -9.26
CA ILE A 36 5.35 -13.61 -9.21
C ILE A 36 3.85 -13.44 -9.51
N ALA A 37 3.25 -12.35 -9.01
CA ALA A 37 1.87 -12.00 -9.32
C ALA A 37 1.66 -11.52 -10.76
N ALA A 38 2.73 -11.21 -11.50
CA ALA A 38 2.70 -10.48 -12.77
C ALA A 38 1.89 -9.17 -12.64
N MET A 39 2.20 -8.39 -11.60
CA MET A 39 1.61 -7.09 -11.29
C MET A 39 2.70 -6.05 -11.06
N SER A 40 2.39 -4.77 -11.33
CA SER A 40 3.27 -3.71 -10.89
C SER A 40 3.31 -3.62 -9.36
N ARG A 41 4.46 -3.19 -8.80
CA ARG A 41 4.62 -2.98 -7.36
C ARG A 41 3.61 -1.99 -6.77
N PHE A 42 3.13 -1.02 -7.55
CA PHE A 42 2.14 -0.03 -7.11
C PHE A 42 0.76 -0.65 -6.81
N HIS A 43 0.41 -1.73 -7.53
CA HIS A 43 -0.90 -2.35 -7.44
C HIS A 43 -0.87 -3.66 -6.67
N PHE A 44 0.23 -4.43 -6.76
CA PHE A 44 0.33 -5.74 -6.11
C PHE A 44 -0.04 -5.68 -4.64
N HIS A 45 0.59 -4.78 -3.90
CA HIS A 45 0.36 -4.64 -2.47
C HIS A 45 -1.11 -4.35 -2.14
N ARG A 46 -1.72 -3.38 -2.84
CA ARG A 46 -3.12 -3.02 -2.60
C ARG A 46 -4.09 -4.14 -2.95
N VAL A 47 -3.86 -4.82 -4.08
CA VAL A 47 -4.66 -5.99 -4.50
C VAL A 47 -4.48 -7.14 -3.51
N PHE A 48 -3.25 -7.46 -3.12
CA PHE A 48 -2.96 -8.52 -2.16
C PHE A 48 -3.65 -8.24 -0.83
N SER A 49 -3.47 -7.05 -0.27
CA SER A 49 -4.09 -6.66 1.01
C SER A 49 -5.62 -6.66 0.94
N ALA A 50 -6.19 -6.19 -0.16
CA ALA A 50 -7.64 -6.19 -0.37
C ALA A 50 -8.22 -7.60 -0.44
N MET A 51 -7.47 -8.57 -0.99
CA MET A 51 -7.90 -9.96 -1.17
C MET A 51 -7.61 -10.86 0.03
N THR A 52 -6.54 -10.61 0.78
CA THR A 52 -6.12 -11.44 1.91
C THR A 52 -6.46 -10.84 3.27
N GLY A 53 -6.75 -9.54 3.32
CA GLY A 53 -6.95 -8.80 4.56
C GLY A 53 -5.65 -8.42 5.29
N MET A 54 -4.49 -8.69 4.70
CA MET A 54 -3.16 -8.45 5.26
C MET A 54 -2.22 -7.87 4.21
N THR A 55 -1.23 -7.08 4.64
CA THR A 55 -0.15 -6.71 3.73
C THR A 55 0.70 -7.93 3.36
N PRO A 56 1.40 -7.95 2.22
CA PRO A 56 2.32 -9.04 1.88
C PRO A 56 3.34 -9.32 2.98
N ALA A 57 3.93 -8.26 3.56
CA ALA A 57 4.90 -8.40 4.64
C ALA A 57 4.29 -9.02 5.92
N GLN A 58 3.08 -8.60 6.31
CA GLN A 58 2.35 -9.20 7.43
C GLN A 58 2.03 -10.67 7.16
N TYR A 59 1.65 -10.99 5.92
CA TYR A 59 1.36 -12.36 5.52
C TYR A 59 2.61 -13.25 5.61
N VAL A 60 3.74 -12.82 5.04
CA VAL A 60 5.02 -13.53 5.12
C VAL A 60 5.44 -13.74 6.58
N LEU A 61 5.45 -12.68 7.39
CA LEU A 61 5.80 -12.79 8.81
C LEU A 61 4.93 -13.82 9.54
N ARG A 62 3.63 -13.80 9.27
CA ARG A 62 2.69 -14.71 9.89
C ARG A 62 2.93 -16.16 9.50
N MET A 63 3.25 -16.43 8.23
CA MET A 63 3.57 -17.79 7.76
C MET A 63 4.90 -18.27 8.36
N ARG A 64 5.91 -17.41 8.43
CA ARG A 64 7.19 -17.71 9.11
C ARG A 64 7.00 -18.04 10.59
N LEU A 65 6.17 -17.25 11.29
CA LEU A 65 5.86 -17.51 12.71
C LEU A 65 5.09 -18.81 12.89
N ALA A 66 4.12 -19.11 12.02
CA ALA A 66 3.38 -20.35 12.09
C ALA A 66 4.30 -21.58 11.91
N ALA A 67 5.21 -21.53 10.95
CA ALA A 67 6.22 -22.59 10.74
C ALA A 67 7.17 -22.71 11.94
N ALA A 68 7.65 -21.59 12.50
CA ALA A 68 8.53 -21.59 13.65
C ALA A 68 7.84 -22.15 14.92
N VAL A 69 6.58 -21.84 15.15
CA VAL A 69 5.80 -22.41 16.27
C VAL A 69 5.66 -23.92 16.10
N GLU A 70 5.39 -24.39 14.90
CA GLU A 70 5.31 -25.82 14.60
C GLU A 70 6.63 -26.53 14.87
N ALA A 71 7.75 -26.01 14.35
CA ALA A 71 9.09 -26.55 14.57
C ALA A 71 9.49 -26.53 16.06
N LEU A 72 9.21 -25.43 16.79
CA LEU A 72 9.49 -25.34 18.23
C LEU A 72 8.74 -26.39 19.05
N ARG A 73 7.48 -26.67 18.70
CA ARG A 73 6.63 -27.62 19.41
C ARG A 73 6.90 -29.08 19.02
N GLY A 74 7.33 -29.29 17.78
CA GLY A 74 7.57 -30.64 17.22
C GLY A 74 8.93 -31.25 17.55
N GLY A 75 9.90 -30.46 18.07
CA GLY A 75 11.24 -30.93 18.19
C GLY A 75 12.12 -30.23 19.22
N SER A 76 13.36 -30.75 19.32
CA SER A 76 14.43 -30.25 20.18
C SER A 76 15.46 -29.39 19.43
N GLU A 77 15.23 -29.07 18.19
CA GLU A 77 16.15 -28.29 17.36
C GLU A 77 16.53 -26.95 18.01
N PRO A 78 17.77 -26.48 17.85
CA PRO A 78 18.21 -25.21 18.36
C PRO A 78 17.34 -24.06 17.79
N VAL A 79 16.94 -23.11 18.65
CA VAL A 79 16.10 -21.97 18.27
C VAL A 79 16.74 -21.17 17.12
N GLY A 80 18.08 -21.07 17.09
CA GLY A 80 18.82 -20.40 16.02
C GLY A 80 18.62 -21.07 14.65
N GLN A 81 18.63 -22.41 14.61
CA GLN A 81 18.42 -23.16 13.37
C GLN A 81 16.98 -23.03 12.90
N ILE A 82 16.00 -23.23 13.79
CA ILE A 82 14.59 -23.02 13.48
C ILE A 82 14.34 -21.61 12.90
N ALA A 83 15.00 -20.60 13.48
CA ALA A 83 14.87 -19.23 13.00
C ALA A 83 15.33 -19.09 11.55
N LEU A 84 16.52 -19.61 11.21
CA LEU A 84 17.08 -19.58 9.86
C LEU A 84 16.19 -20.33 8.86
N ASP A 85 15.75 -21.52 9.21
CA ASP A 85 14.89 -22.36 8.37
C ASP A 85 13.50 -21.73 8.10
N CYS A 86 13.04 -20.89 9.03
CA CYS A 86 11.81 -20.11 8.87
C CYS A 86 12.01 -18.71 8.27
N GLY A 87 13.23 -18.36 7.85
CA GLY A 87 13.53 -17.09 7.17
C GLY A 87 13.72 -15.89 8.10
N PHE A 88 14.08 -16.10 9.36
CA PHE A 88 14.56 -15.05 10.27
C PHE A 88 16.09 -14.99 10.26
N ASP A 89 16.66 -13.82 10.53
CA ASP A 89 18.12 -13.62 10.58
C ASP A 89 18.79 -14.41 11.72
N GLY A 90 18.02 -14.96 12.66
CA GLY A 90 18.51 -15.76 13.77
C GLY A 90 17.54 -15.80 14.96
N GLY A 91 17.94 -16.50 16.02
CA GLY A 91 17.10 -16.75 17.18
C GLY A 91 16.60 -15.48 17.89
N THR A 92 17.37 -14.40 17.87
CA THR A 92 16.98 -13.12 18.48
C THR A 92 15.83 -12.44 17.71
N SER A 93 15.88 -12.45 16.38
CA SER A 93 14.81 -11.88 15.53
C SER A 93 13.52 -12.69 15.68
N LEU A 94 13.61 -14.03 15.68
CA LEU A 94 12.47 -14.90 15.96
C LEU A 94 11.89 -14.66 17.35
N ALA A 95 12.73 -14.57 18.39
CA ALA A 95 12.27 -14.35 19.76
C ALA A 95 11.54 -13.00 19.91
N ARG A 96 12.00 -11.94 19.25
CA ARG A 96 11.35 -10.63 19.22
C ARG A 96 9.99 -10.71 18.52
N ALA A 97 9.93 -11.39 17.38
CA ALA A 97 8.69 -11.56 16.62
C ALA A 97 7.65 -12.36 17.41
N LEU A 98 8.05 -13.48 18.05
CA LEU A 98 7.16 -14.29 18.90
C LEU A 98 6.62 -13.48 20.11
N ARG A 99 7.47 -12.67 20.75
CA ARG A 99 7.03 -11.82 21.86
C ARG A 99 6.02 -10.77 21.41
N ARG A 100 6.24 -10.16 20.26
CA ARG A 100 5.34 -9.14 19.71
C ARG A 100 3.98 -9.72 19.32
N GLU A 101 3.95 -10.89 18.69
CA GLU A 101 2.71 -11.46 18.15
C GLU A 101 1.94 -12.32 19.16
N PHE A 102 2.64 -12.98 20.09
CA PHE A 102 2.06 -13.96 21.04
C PHE A 102 2.34 -13.65 22.51
N GLY A 103 3.20 -12.69 22.82
CA GLY A 103 3.66 -12.43 24.19
C GLY A 103 4.60 -13.52 24.75
N LEU A 104 5.06 -14.45 23.92
CA LEU A 104 5.79 -15.66 24.35
C LEU A 104 7.25 -15.66 23.89
N SER A 105 8.14 -16.24 24.71
CA SER A 105 9.50 -16.59 24.29
C SER A 105 9.51 -17.91 23.51
N PRO A 106 10.57 -18.21 22.71
CA PRO A 106 10.70 -19.51 22.04
C PRO A 106 10.61 -20.71 22.98
N SER A 107 11.21 -20.61 24.17
CA SER A 107 11.13 -21.66 25.19
C SER A 107 9.72 -21.81 25.76
N ALA A 108 9.00 -20.71 25.95
CA ALA A 108 7.61 -20.74 26.39
C ALA A 108 6.69 -21.35 25.33
N VAL A 109 6.92 -21.06 24.03
CA VAL A 109 6.21 -21.70 22.91
C VAL A 109 6.44 -23.21 22.90
N ARG A 110 7.70 -23.66 23.15
CA ARG A 110 8.06 -25.08 23.20
C ARG A 110 7.36 -25.80 24.36
N ALA A 111 7.21 -25.13 25.50
CA ALA A 111 6.55 -25.66 26.69
C ALA A 111 5.02 -25.46 26.69
N ALA A 112 4.47 -24.71 25.75
CA ALA A 112 3.05 -24.34 25.75
C ALA A 112 2.12 -25.54 25.57
N LEU A 113 1.13 -25.68 26.45
CA LEU A 113 0.08 -26.71 26.36
C LEU A 113 -0.91 -26.40 25.21
N VAL A 114 -1.14 -25.11 24.93
CA VAL A 114 -2.04 -24.64 23.87
C VAL A 114 -1.20 -24.08 22.72
N ASP A 115 -1.63 -24.34 21.50
CA ASP A 115 -0.97 -23.80 20.31
C ASP A 115 -1.18 -22.29 20.21
N PRO A 116 -0.14 -21.46 20.32
CA PRO A 116 -0.30 -20.00 20.25
C PRO A 116 -0.85 -19.52 18.89
N ARG A 117 -0.76 -20.36 17.82
CA ARG A 117 -1.35 -20.04 16.50
C ARG A 117 -2.87 -19.91 16.56
N LEU A 118 -3.53 -20.53 17.54
CA LEU A 118 -4.97 -20.38 17.76
C LEU A 118 -5.37 -18.94 18.13
N ALA A 119 -4.44 -18.14 18.65
CA ALA A 119 -4.64 -16.73 18.91
C ALA A 119 -4.53 -15.85 17.63
N LEU A 120 -3.98 -16.38 16.53
CA LEU A 120 -3.91 -15.64 15.28
C LEU A 120 -5.31 -15.54 14.66
N PRO A 121 -5.77 -14.34 14.28
CA PRO A 121 -7.02 -14.23 13.53
C PRO A 121 -6.92 -15.09 12.26
N VAL A 122 -7.93 -15.88 11.99
CA VAL A 122 -8.01 -16.69 10.78
C VAL A 122 -7.92 -15.75 9.58
N VAL A 123 -7.02 -16.07 8.63
CA VAL A 123 -7.00 -15.36 7.34
C VAL A 123 -8.35 -15.64 6.69
N ALA A 124 -9.26 -14.70 6.81
CA ALA A 124 -10.55 -14.85 6.18
C ALA A 124 -10.33 -14.92 4.68
N SER A 125 -10.73 -16.02 4.07
CA SER A 125 -10.91 -16.05 2.62
C SER A 125 -11.80 -14.86 2.26
N PRO A 126 -11.45 -14.07 1.22
CA PRO A 126 -12.22 -12.89 0.87
C PRO A 126 -13.67 -13.26 0.68
N GLN A 127 -14.50 -12.96 1.67
CA GLN A 127 -15.95 -13.12 1.57
C GLN A 127 -16.41 -12.06 0.57
N PRO A 128 -17.14 -12.42 -0.46
CA PRO A 128 -17.77 -11.41 -1.31
C PRO A 128 -18.67 -10.55 -0.42
N SER A 129 -18.37 -9.27 -0.34
CA SER A 129 -19.14 -8.32 0.47
C SER A 129 -20.59 -8.34 -0.01
N ARG A 130 -21.52 -8.70 0.87
CA ARG A 130 -22.96 -8.74 0.56
C ARG A 130 -23.58 -7.35 0.30
N ARG A 131 -22.87 -6.26 0.58
CA ARG A 131 -23.25 -4.89 0.22
C ARG A 131 -22.32 -4.38 -0.86
N LYS A 132 -22.74 -4.56 -2.09
CA LYS A 132 -22.12 -3.98 -3.27
C LYS A 132 -22.53 -2.50 -3.34
N THR A 133 -21.79 -1.64 -2.64
CA THR A 133 -21.74 -0.24 -3.07
C THR A 133 -20.98 -0.29 -4.39
N MET A 134 -21.70 -0.23 -5.51
CA MET A 134 -21.06 -0.22 -6.82
C MET A 134 -20.37 1.13 -6.98
N LEU A 135 -19.05 1.14 -6.71
CA LEU A 135 -18.21 2.25 -7.12
C LEU A 135 -18.11 2.23 -8.64
N GLU A 136 -18.74 3.18 -9.28
CA GLU A 136 -18.66 3.35 -10.73
C GLU A 136 -17.66 4.46 -11.06
N PRO A 137 -16.53 4.12 -11.69
CA PRO A 137 -15.57 5.14 -12.09
C PRO A 137 -16.04 5.89 -13.33
N THR A 138 -15.60 7.11 -13.45
CA THR A 138 -15.54 7.81 -14.71
C THR A 138 -14.20 7.52 -15.38
N PHE A 139 -14.20 7.10 -16.64
CA PHE A 139 -12.96 6.90 -17.39
C PHE A 139 -12.52 8.19 -18.07
N ARG A 140 -11.26 8.56 -17.87
CA ARG A 140 -10.65 9.75 -18.49
C ARG A 140 -9.32 9.39 -19.12
N ASN A 141 -9.05 9.97 -20.30
CA ASN A 141 -7.72 10.01 -20.88
C ASN A 141 -7.05 11.31 -20.47
N LEU A 142 -5.97 11.22 -19.69
CA LEU A 142 -5.20 12.37 -19.26
C LEU A 142 -3.92 12.48 -20.09
N PRO A 143 -3.52 13.70 -20.49
CA PRO A 143 -2.19 13.95 -21.01
C PRO A 143 -1.13 13.76 -19.93
N GLU A 144 0.12 13.71 -20.31
CA GLU A 144 1.23 13.82 -19.36
C GLU A 144 1.12 15.14 -18.58
N ARG A 145 1.35 15.07 -17.26
CA ARG A 145 1.34 16.24 -16.39
C ARG A 145 2.67 16.36 -15.67
N GLN A 146 3.30 17.52 -15.79
CA GLN A 146 4.48 17.87 -15.01
C GLN A 146 4.08 18.24 -13.59
N LEU A 147 4.84 17.76 -12.62
CA LEU A 147 4.59 17.93 -11.19
C LEU A 147 5.81 18.55 -10.51
N LEU A 148 5.57 19.54 -9.67
CA LEU A 148 6.49 19.94 -8.62
C LEU A 148 6.15 19.13 -7.38
N CYS A 149 7.13 18.43 -6.81
CA CYS A 149 6.93 17.43 -5.76
C CYS A 149 7.76 17.73 -4.51
N ALA A 150 7.14 17.49 -3.35
CA ALA A 150 7.84 17.38 -2.07
C ALA A 150 7.57 15.99 -1.48
N THR A 151 8.65 15.25 -1.19
CA THR A 151 8.56 13.91 -0.63
C THR A 151 8.89 13.92 0.86
N GLU A 152 7.98 13.37 1.66
CA GLU A 152 8.20 13.12 3.08
C GLU A 152 7.97 11.63 3.40
N ARG A 153 8.53 11.19 4.54
CA ARG A 153 8.48 9.79 4.96
C ARG A 153 7.79 9.66 6.31
N GLY A 154 7.25 8.49 6.55
CA GLY A 154 6.70 8.05 7.83
C GLY A 154 5.20 7.86 7.77
N ALA A 155 4.78 6.63 8.13
CA ALA A 155 3.40 6.31 8.49
C ALA A 155 3.39 5.83 9.94
N ILE A 156 2.48 6.36 10.75
CA ILE A 156 2.24 5.98 12.14
C ILE A 156 0.81 5.48 12.24
N ASP A 157 0.60 4.30 12.80
CA ASP A 157 -0.73 3.65 12.86
C ASP A 157 -1.43 3.57 11.49
N ASN A 158 -0.65 3.36 10.43
CA ASN A 158 -1.13 3.38 9.05
C ASN A 158 -1.65 4.75 8.58
N ASP A 159 -1.36 5.82 9.30
CA ASP A 159 -1.72 7.20 8.98
C ASP A 159 -0.51 7.97 8.46
N MET A 160 -0.68 8.66 7.36
CA MET A 160 0.34 9.49 6.72
C MET A 160 0.09 10.99 6.89
N SER A 161 -0.88 11.39 7.73
CA SER A 161 -1.26 12.80 7.90
C SER A 161 -0.09 13.71 8.29
N ALA A 162 0.77 13.23 9.21
CA ALA A 162 1.95 13.99 9.61
C ALA A 162 2.97 14.16 8.46
N ALA A 163 3.17 13.13 7.63
CA ALA A 163 4.03 13.22 6.45
C ALA A 163 3.40 14.15 5.39
N ALA A 164 2.07 14.07 5.20
CA ALA A 164 1.33 14.95 4.31
C ALA A 164 1.47 16.42 4.71
N GLN A 165 1.26 16.74 6.00
CA GLN A 165 1.42 18.12 6.51
C GLN A 165 2.82 18.66 6.27
N ARG A 166 3.87 17.87 6.51
CA ARG A 166 5.25 18.30 6.24
C ARG A 166 5.52 18.48 4.75
N ALA A 167 5.01 17.57 3.91
CA ALA A 167 5.20 17.62 2.47
C ALA A 167 4.52 18.85 1.86
N PHE A 168 3.25 19.09 2.14
CA PHE A 168 2.53 20.28 1.67
C PHE A 168 3.07 21.57 2.28
N GLY A 169 3.46 21.54 3.57
CA GLY A 169 4.11 22.68 4.23
C GLY A 169 5.43 23.12 3.60
N ARG A 170 6.13 22.21 2.92
CA ARG A 170 7.32 22.52 2.11
C ARG A 170 6.95 22.90 0.68
N LEU A 171 6.01 22.21 0.08
CA LEU A 171 5.64 22.37 -1.32
C LEU A 171 5.06 23.76 -1.62
N PHE A 172 4.09 24.23 -0.84
CA PHE A 172 3.40 25.49 -1.14
C PHE A 172 4.32 26.73 -1.09
N PRO A 173 5.23 26.88 -0.10
CA PRO A 173 6.21 27.96 -0.16
C PRO A 173 7.12 27.88 -1.39
N ALA A 174 7.51 26.67 -1.82
CA ALA A 174 8.33 26.50 -3.03
C ALA A 174 7.55 26.89 -4.30
N VAL A 175 6.27 26.53 -4.41
CA VAL A 175 5.39 26.95 -5.52
C VAL A 175 5.36 28.48 -5.63
N GLN A 176 5.24 29.18 -4.49
CA GLN A 176 5.24 30.66 -4.46
C GLN A 176 6.62 31.22 -4.85
N ALA A 177 7.71 30.71 -4.27
CA ALA A 177 9.05 31.17 -4.56
C ALA A 177 9.46 30.98 -6.04
N LEU A 178 8.97 29.92 -6.67
CA LEU A 178 9.19 29.62 -8.10
C LEU A 178 8.20 30.34 -9.05
N GLY A 179 7.30 31.16 -8.53
CA GLY A 179 6.34 31.89 -9.33
C GLY A 179 5.32 30.99 -10.06
N LEU A 180 5.02 29.82 -9.49
CA LEU A 180 4.11 28.85 -10.11
C LEU A 180 2.64 29.01 -9.69
N GLY A 181 2.31 29.96 -8.79
CA GLY A 181 0.95 30.12 -8.26
C GLY A 181 -0.12 30.21 -9.34
N ASP A 182 0.06 31.11 -10.32
CA ASP A 182 -0.87 31.30 -11.44
C ASP A 182 -0.80 30.19 -12.50
N ARG A 183 0.19 29.33 -12.44
CA ARG A 183 0.42 28.22 -13.35
C ARG A 183 -0.05 26.89 -12.78
N GLN A 184 -0.44 26.85 -11.52
CA GLN A 184 -0.96 25.66 -10.86
C GLN A 184 -2.27 25.21 -11.52
N THR A 185 -2.35 23.91 -11.82
CA THR A 185 -3.54 23.32 -12.47
C THR A 185 -4.21 22.26 -11.61
N ALA A 186 -3.51 21.66 -10.65
CA ALA A 186 -4.07 20.70 -9.70
C ALA A 186 -3.17 20.56 -8.46
N CYS A 187 -3.76 20.14 -7.34
CA CYS A 187 -3.08 19.75 -6.11
C CYS A 187 -3.28 18.25 -5.90
N LEU A 188 -2.18 17.51 -5.75
CA LEU A 188 -2.18 16.05 -5.85
C LEU A 188 -1.43 15.41 -4.68
N ALA A 189 -1.73 14.14 -4.40
CA ALA A 189 -0.88 13.27 -3.58
C ALA A 189 -0.63 11.93 -4.26
N ILE A 190 0.59 11.43 -4.10
CA ILE A 190 0.99 10.11 -4.56
C ILE A 190 1.56 9.34 -3.37
N CYS A 191 1.01 8.16 -3.09
CA CYS A 191 1.52 7.21 -2.09
C CYS A 191 2.05 5.98 -2.81
N PRO A 192 3.32 5.98 -3.27
CA PRO A 192 3.83 4.93 -4.15
C PRO A 192 4.17 3.64 -3.41
N ASP A 193 4.43 3.72 -2.11
CA ASP A 193 4.98 2.63 -1.32
C ASP A 193 3.92 1.77 -0.66
N GLU A 194 4.36 0.57 -0.31
CA GLU A 194 3.65 -0.32 0.58
C GLU A 194 3.75 0.15 2.03
N ILE A 195 2.64 0.20 2.74
CA ILE A 195 2.66 0.38 4.18
C ILE A 195 2.89 -0.99 4.82
N LYS A 196 4.10 -1.22 5.33
CA LYS A 196 4.59 -2.54 5.81
C LYS A 196 4.11 -2.91 7.22
N GLY A 197 3.10 -2.24 7.76
CA GLY A 197 2.63 -2.45 9.14
C GLY A 197 1.95 -1.21 9.69
N PHE A 198 1.74 -1.17 11.01
CA PHE A 198 1.16 0.01 11.66
C PHE A 198 2.11 1.20 11.58
N ASP A 199 3.41 0.97 11.80
CA ASP A 199 4.45 1.98 11.69
C ASP A 199 5.38 1.63 10.52
N ASN A 200 5.42 2.49 9.51
CA ASN A 200 6.35 2.38 8.41
C ASN A 200 7.12 3.69 8.23
N PRO A 201 8.30 3.82 8.86
CA PRO A 201 9.09 5.05 8.79
C PRO A 201 9.59 5.36 7.37
N ASP A 202 9.63 4.38 6.49
CA ASP A 202 10.13 4.52 5.12
C ASP A 202 9.04 4.83 4.09
N ALA A 203 7.75 4.68 4.45
CA ALA A 203 6.65 4.96 3.53
C ALA A 203 6.68 6.41 3.09
N ARG A 204 6.67 6.63 1.77
CA ARG A 204 6.72 7.95 1.17
C ARG A 204 5.31 8.50 0.95
N PHE A 205 5.14 9.75 1.34
CA PHE A 205 4.06 10.60 0.89
C PHE A 205 4.64 11.66 -0.04
N ILE A 206 4.13 11.76 -1.24
CA ILE A 206 4.55 12.75 -2.23
C ILE A 206 3.41 13.75 -2.39
N ALA A 207 3.56 14.94 -1.82
CA ALA A 207 2.72 16.08 -2.15
C ALA A 207 3.15 16.62 -3.50
N ALA A 208 2.21 16.94 -4.37
CA ALA A 208 2.51 17.43 -5.71
C ALA A 208 1.56 18.53 -6.15
N VAL A 209 2.09 19.45 -6.96
CA VAL A 209 1.32 20.45 -7.68
C VAL A 209 1.57 20.24 -9.17
N ALA A 210 0.52 20.00 -9.93
CA ALA A 210 0.60 20.03 -11.39
C ALA A 210 0.61 21.49 -11.87
N PHE A 211 1.44 21.77 -12.85
CA PHE A 211 1.58 23.13 -13.40
C PHE A 211 1.64 23.11 -14.93
N SER A 212 1.34 24.25 -15.53
CA SER A 212 1.45 24.49 -16.97
C SER A 212 2.74 25.22 -17.33
N GLY A 213 3.20 25.04 -18.58
CA GLY A 213 4.39 25.72 -19.11
C GLY A 213 5.70 25.03 -18.74
N PRO A 214 6.86 25.71 -18.91
CA PRO A 214 8.16 25.10 -18.76
C PRO A 214 8.48 24.72 -17.31
N VAL A 215 9.30 23.68 -17.15
CA VAL A 215 9.82 23.25 -15.84
C VAL A 215 10.63 24.40 -15.25
N PRO A 216 10.42 24.78 -13.97
CA PRO A 216 11.17 25.84 -13.32
C PRO A 216 12.61 25.42 -13.03
N ASP A 217 13.49 26.38 -12.90
CA ASP A 217 14.83 26.13 -12.34
C ASP A 217 14.69 25.86 -10.83
N LEU A 218 15.12 24.69 -10.40
CA LEU A 218 15.09 24.26 -9.01
C LEU A 218 16.39 24.57 -8.26
N SER A 219 17.33 25.30 -8.85
CA SER A 219 18.59 25.68 -8.21
C SER A 219 18.33 26.45 -6.90
N GLY A 220 18.83 25.90 -5.79
CA GLY A 220 18.64 26.50 -4.47
C GLY A 220 17.32 26.19 -3.76
N VAL A 221 16.47 25.34 -4.31
CA VAL A 221 15.24 24.86 -3.65
C VAL A 221 15.48 23.45 -3.08
N ASP A 222 15.54 23.35 -1.75
CA ASP A 222 15.85 22.09 -1.07
C ASP A 222 14.65 21.13 -1.05
N ARG A 223 14.90 19.84 -1.31
CA ARG A 223 13.94 18.73 -1.23
C ARG A 223 12.68 18.92 -2.06
N ILE A 224 12.80 19.62 -3.17
CA ILE A 224 11.77 19.75 -4.20
C ILE A 224 12.33 19.15 -5.47
N ASP A 225 11.55 18.32 -6.13
CA ASP A 225 11.89 17.70 -7.41
C ASP A 225 10.75 17.83 -8.42
N CYS A 226 11.09 17.64 -9.70
CA CYS A 226 10.10 17.54 -10.74
C CYS A 226 9.87 16.07 -11.11
N GLN A 227 8.61 15.68 -11.15
CA GLN A 227 8.16 14.37 -11.61
C GLN A 227 7.09 14.53 -12.70
N ALA A 228 6.62 13.42 -13.27
CA ALA A 228 5.54 13.44 -14.23
C ALA A 228 4.53 12.31 -13.96
N ILE A 229 3.25 12.62 -14.12
CA ILE A 229 2.21 11.60 -14.27
C ILE A 229 2.14 11.27 -15.76
N PRO A 230 2.35 9.98 -16.16
CA PRO A 230 2.35 9.63 -17.56
C PRO A 230 0.96 9.75 -18.19
N ALA A 231 0.93 10.16 -19.45
CA ALA A 231 -0.30 10.14 -20.24
C ALA A 231 -0.95 8.76 -20.25
N GLY A 232 -2.26 8.71 -20.38
CA GLY A 232 -2.98 7.45 -20.52
C GLY A 232 -4.40 7.48 -19.97
N ARG A 233 -5.00 6.28 -19.94
CA ARG A 233 -6.38 6.09 -19.47
C ARG A 233 -6.39 5.85 -17.96
N TRP A 234 -7.37 6.48 -17.28
CA TRP A 234 -7.54 6.45 -15.83
C TRP A 234 -9.00 6.17 -15.48
N ALA A 235 -9.21 5.29 -14.51
CA ALA A 235 -10.50 5.15 -13.83
C ALA A 235 -10.50 6.09 -12.62
N VAL A 236 -11.43 7.03 -12.60
CA VAL A 236 -11.51 8.11 -11.62
C VAL A 236 -12.69 7.86 -10.69
N PHE A 237 -12.41 7.79 -9.40
CA PHE A 237 -13.39 7.56 -8.34
C PHE A 237 -13.48 8.80 -7.46
N ARG A 238 -14.68 9.36 -7.34
CA ARG A 238 -14.89 10.50 -6.46
C ARG A 238 -15.17 10.07 -5.04
N HIS A 239 -14.38 10.60 -4.14
CA HIS A 239 -14.63 10.60 -2.71
C HIS A 239 -15.17 11.96 -2.30
N THR A 240 -16.25 11.99 -1.50
CA THR A 240 -16.75 13.21 -0.86
C THR A 240 -16.75 12.99 0.63
N GLY A 241 -16.08 13.87 1.36
CA GLY A 241 -15.92 13.79 2.81
C GLY A 241 -14.50 14.04 3.29
N PRO A 242 -14.27 13.93 4.60
CA PRO A 242 -12.98 14.24 5.21
C PRO A 242 -11.89 13.23 4.81
N TYR A 243 -10.65 13.69 4.81
CA TYR A 243 -9.49 12.89 4.39
C TYR A 243 -9.26 11.63 5.25
N ASP A 244 -9.66 11.64 6.51
CA ASP A 244 -9.56 10.50 7.42
C ASP A 244 -10.47 9.31 7.02
N THR A 245 -11.45 9.54 6.14
CA THR A 245 -12.33 8.50 5.58
C THR A 245 -11.92 8.03 4.18
N LEU A 246 -10.93 8.69 3.55
CA LEU A 246 -10.47 8.41 2.19
C LEU A 246 -10.01 6.96 1.99
N TRP A 247 -9.41 6.37 3.04
CA TRP A 247 -8.98 4.97 3.03
C TRP A 247 -10.12 3.97 2.75
N GLN A 248 -11.36 4.31 3.10
CA GLN A 248 -12.54 3.47 2.85
C GLN A 248 -12.79 3.36 1.34
N THR A 249 -12.68 4.47 0.62
CA THR A 249 -12.82 4.51 -0.83
C THR A 249 -11.67 3.75 -1.52
N TRP A 250 -10.43 3.97 -1.08
CA TRP A 250 -9.27 3.20 -1.55
C TRP A 250 -9.47 1.69 -1.37
N ARG A 251 -9.91 1.28 -0.17
CA ARG A 251 -10.17 -0.13 0.12
C ARG A 251 -11.28 -0.70 -0.77
N ALA A 252 -12.37 0.03 -0.98
CA ALA A 252 -13.47 -0.40 -1.83
C ALA A 252 -13.04 -0.54 -3.31
N ILE A 253 -12.21 0.38 -3.81
CA ILE A 253 -11.65 0.30 -5.17
C ILE A 253 -10.89 -1.03 -5.35
N TYR A 254 -9.92 -1.33 -4.47
CA TYR A 254 -9.07 -2.51 -4.65
C TYR A 254 -9.72 -3.83 -4.24
N ARG A 255 -10.68 -3.82 -3.29
CA ARG A 255 -11.40 -5.02 -2.86
C ARG A 255 -12.55 -5.38 -3.78
N ASP A 256 -13.33 -4.39 -4.21
CA ASP A 256 -14.61 -4.63 -4.86
C ASP A 256 -14.58 -4.36 -6.37
N TRP A 257 -13.94 -3.24 -6.77
CA TRP A 257 -13.94 -2.85 -8.18
C TRP A 257 -12.81 -3.50 -8.98
N VAL A 258 -11.54 -3.38 -8.58
CA VAL A 258 -10.39 -3.89 -9.34
C VAL A 258 -10.56 -5.36 -9.74
N PRO A 259 -10.94 -6.30 -8.84
CA PRO A 259 -11.09 -7.70 -9.23
C PRO A 259 -12.23 -7.95 -10.22
N SER A 260 -13.23 -7.09 -10.25
CA SER A 260 -14.41 -7.22 -11.12
C SER A 260 -14.39 -6.31 -12.36
N ALA A 261 -13.38 -5.45 -12.46
CA ALA A 261 -13.27 -4.47 -13.53
C ALA A 261 -13.06 -5.13 -14.92
N PRO A 262 -13.65 -4.59 -15.98
CA PRO A 262 -13.43 -5.07 -17.34
C PRO A 262 -12.13 -4.55 -17.97
N VAL A 263 -11.24 -3.97 -17.16
CA VAL A 263 -9.98 -3.33 -17.57
C VAL A 263 -8.82 -3.90 -16.75
N GLU A 264 -7.61 -3.80 -17.26
CA GLU A 264 -6.39 -4.18 -16.57
C GLU A 264 -5.70 -2.92 -15.99
N LEU A 265 -5.03 -3.10 -14.86
CA LEU A 265 -4.22 -2.05 -14.26
C LEU A 265 -2.95 -1.83 -15.10
N ARG A 266 -2.60 -0.57 -15.34
CA ARG A 266 -1.38 -0.15 -16.01
C ARG A 266 -0.28 0.08 -14.99
N ASP A 267 0.99 -0.12 -15.39
CA ASP A 267 2.14 0.15 -14.54
C ASP A 267 2.41 1.67 -14.42
N ALA A 268 1.66 2.30 -13.55
CA ALA A 268 1.84 3.69 -13.13
C ALA A 268 1.32 3.84 -11.69
N ALA A 269 1.84 4.80 -10.96
CA ALA A 269 1.36 5.08 -9.61
C ALA A 269 -0.06 5.67 -9.66
N PRO A 270 -1.00 5.16 -8.87
CA PRO A 270 -2.28 5.83 -8.65
C PRO A 270 -2.07 7.10 -7.81
N PHE A 271 -2.95 8.07 -7.97
CA PHE A 271 -2.84 9.35 -7.27
C PHE A 271 -4.19 9.89 -6.84
N GLU A 272 -4.17 10.81 -5.90
CA GLU A 272 -5.29 11.60 -5.43
C GLU A 272 -5.21 13.00 -6.05
N ASP A 273 -6.34 13.52 -6.52
CA ASP A 273 -6.49 14.90 -6.99
C ASP A 273 -7.45 15.61 -6.04
N TYR A 274 -6.97 16.61 -5.31
CA TYR A 274 -7.75 17.40 -4.35
C TYR A 274 -8.50 18.50 -5.11
N VAL A 275 -9.76 18.21 -5.44
CA VAL A 275 -10.56 19.01 -6.37
C VAL A 275 -10.94 20.39 -5.81
N ASN A 276 -11.13 20.48 -4.50
CA ASN A 276 -11.45 21.74 -3.82
C ASN A 276 -10.50 22.00 -2.65
N ASP A 277 -10.44 23.24 -2.23
CA ASP A 277 -9.53 23.72 -1.19
C ASP A 277 -10.14 23.50 0.19
N ALA A 278 -9.42 22.74 1.03
CA ALA A 278 -9.80 22.45 2.41
C ALA A 278 -9.92 23.71 3.31
N SER A 279 -9.30 24.83 2.91
CA SER A 279 -9.46 26.10 3.61
C SER A 279 -10.75 26.84 3.28
N GLN A 280 -11.43 26.43 2.19
CA GLN A 280 -12.61 27.12 1.65
C GLN A 280 -13.92 26.37 1.88
N VAL A 281 -13.85 25.08 2.22
CA VAL A 281 -15.03 24.23 2.39
C VAL A 281 -14.97 23.43 3.69
N PRO A 282 -16.11 23.07 4.29
CA PRO A 282 -16.12 22.18 5.45
C PRO A 282 -15.67 20.77 5.06
N ALA A 283 -15.17 20.00 6.03
CA ALA A 283 -14.57 18.69 5.81
C ALA A 283 -15.51 17.72 5.06
N GLU A 284 -16.81 17.78 5.33
CA GLU A 284 -17.84 16.95 4.70
C GLU A 284 -18.05 17.26 3.22
N ALA A 285 -17.66 18.45 2.77
CA ALA A 285 -17.75 18.90 1.39
C ALA A 285 -16.45 18.79 0.61
N LEU A 286 -15.39 18.23 1.22
CA LEU A 286 -14.14 17.95 0.54
C LEU A 286 -14.36 16.94 -0.58
N ILE A 287 -13.73 17.18 -1.72
CA ILE A 287 -13.79 16.31 -2.90
C ILE A 287 -12.38 15.89 -3.28
N THR A 288 -12.17 14.58 -3.29
CA THR A 288 -10.93 13.97 -3.76
C THR A 288 -11.23 12.99 -4.88
N ASP A 289 -10.66 13.20 -6.05
CA ASP A 289 -10.73 12.27 -7.17
C ASP A 289 -9.53 11.30 -7.13
N ILE A 290 -9.80 10.01 -6.91
CA ILE A 290 -8.79 8.95 -6.89
C ILE A 290 -8.63 8.41 -8.30
N HIS A 291 -7.42 8.49 -8.83
CA HIS A 291 -7.08 8.09 -10.19
C HIS A 291 -6.36 6.75 -10.19
N ILE A 292 -6.96 5.74 -10.80
CA ILE A 292 -6.39 4.39 -10.96
C ILE A 292 -5.98 4.22 -12.43
N PRO A 293 -4.68 3.96 -12.71
CA PRO A 293 -4.22 3.80 -14.09
C PRO A 293 -4.71 2.47 -14.69
N VAL A 294 -5.32 2.54 -15.87
CA VAL A 294 -5.91 1.37 -16.57
C VAL A 294 -5.52 1.33 -18.04
N ARG A 295 -5.68 0.15 -18.64
CA ARG A 295 -5.54 -0.08 -20.10
C ARG A 295 -6.87 -0.11 -20.79
#